data_c41d1827e94b7667fc49db48295179f5
#
_entry.id   c41d1827e94b7667fc49db48295179f5
#
_cell.length_a   1.000
_cell.length_b   1.000
_cell.length_c   1.000
_cell.angle_alpha   90.00
_cell.angle_beta   90.00
_cell.angle_gamma   90.00
#
_symmetry.space_group_name_H-M   'P 1'
#
loop_
_entity.id
_entity.type
_entity.pdbx_description
1 polymer ?
#
loop_
_entity_poly.entity_id
_entity_poly.type
_entity_poly.pdbx_seq_one_letter_code
_entity_poly.pdbx_strand_id
1 'polypeptide(L)'
;MPQVKLETSHGDIVIELNEDKAPVTVANFLNYVNEGFYDGTIFHRVIKNFMIQGGGFTQEFQQKPTKSAIENEADNGLSNKRGAVSMARTNAPHSATA
;
A
#
# COMPACT_ATOMS: atom_id res chain seq x y z
N MET A 1 8.52 -6.89 13.89
CA MET A 1 7.77 -6.20 12.84
C MET A 1 7.23 -7.20 11.85
N PRO A 2 5.93 -7.20 11.56
CA PRO A 2 5.40 -8.12 10.56
C PRO A 2 5.97 -7.80 9.18
N GLN A 3 6.05 -8.83 8.35
CA GLN A 3 6.55 -8.72 6.98
C GLN A 3 5.52 -9.29 6.02
N VAL A 4 5.41 -8.67 4.84
CA VAL A 4 4.57 -9.14 3.75
C VAL A 4 5.42 -9.29 2.50
N LYS A 5 5.30 -10.43 1.84
CA LYS A 5 6.00 -10.67 0.58
C LYS A 5 5.04 -10.49 -0.59
N LEU A 6 5.40 -9.62 -1.52
CA LEU A 6 4.69 -9.44 -2.78
C LEU A 6 5.36 -10.30 -3.84
N GLU A 7 4.69 -11.32 -4.31
CA GLU A 7 5.18 -12.16 -5.40
C GLU A 7 4.72 -11.55 -6.73
N THR A 8 5.65 -10.88 -7.40
CA THR A 8 5.35 -10.19 -8.66
C THR A 8 5.92 -10.92 -9.86
N SER A 9 5.49 -10.52 -11.05
CA SER A 9 6.02 -11.09 -12.31
C SER A 9 7.51 -10.77 -12.54
N HIS A 10 8.07 -9.83 -11.79
CA HIS A 10 9.48 -9.43 -11.88
C HIS A 10 10.29 -9.80 -10.63
N GLY A 11 9.76 -10.63 -9.76
CA GLY A 11 10.41 -11.08 -8.54
C GLY A 11 9.67 -10.68 -7.29
N ASP A 12 10.23 -11.03 -6.15
CA ASP A 12 9.59 -10.82 -4.86
C ASP A 12 10.01 -9.49 -4.25
N ILE A 13 9.05 -8.80 -3.63
CA ILE A 13 9.28 -7.60 -2.83
C ILE A 13 8.85 -7.93 -1.40
N VAL A 14 9.75 -7.72 -0.44
CA VAL A 14 9.43 -7.91 0.98
C VAL A 14 9.24 -6.56 1.63
N ILE A 15 8.09 -6.36 2.26
CA ILE A 15 7.76 -5.14 2.98
C ILE A 15 7.77 -5.44 4.48
N GLU A 16 8.53 -4.65 5.23
CA GLU A 16 8.54 -4.68 6.68
C GLU A 16 7.61 -3.59 7.20
N LEU A 17 6.67 -3.98 8.06
CA LEU A 17 5.58 -3.11 8.51
C LEU A 17 5.86 -2.58 9.90
N ASN A 18 5.86 -1.24 10.05
CA ASN A 18 6.09 -0.58 11.32
C ASN A 18 4.78 -0.33 12.07
N GLU A 19 4.30 -1.34 12.79
CA GLU A 19 3.04 -1.27 13.52
C GLU A 19 3.10 -0.35 14.75
N ASP A 20 4.30 -0.06 15.25
CA ASP A 20 4.45 0.83 16.40
C ASP A 20 4.14 2.28 16.02
N LYS A 21 4.58 2.72 14.84
CA LYS A 21 4.41 4.10 14.38
C LYS A 21 3.22 4.28 13.44
N ALA A 22 2.72 3.22 12.84
CA ALA A 22 1.59 3.28 11.91
C ALA A 22 0.59 2.15 12.19
N PRO A 23 0.02 2.06 13.41
CA PRO A 23 -0.80 0.90 13.78
C PRO A 23 -2.07 0.78 12.95
N VAL A 24 -2.76 1.87 12.63
CA VAL A 24 -3.99 1.83 11.83
C VAL A 24 -3.67 1.45 10.39
N THR A 25 -2.63 2.05 9.82
CA THR A 25 -2.20 1.77 8.45
C THR A 25 -1.79 0.30 8.29
N VAL A 26 -0.99 -0.21 9.23
CA VAL A 26 -0.53 -1.61 9.18
C VAL A 26 -1.69 -2.59 9.34
N ALA A 27 -2.59 -2.34 10.28
CA ALA A 27 -3.78 -3.19 10.47
C ALA A 27 -4.66 -3.21 9.21
N ASN A 28 -4.87 -2.05 8.60
CA ASN A 28 -5.64 -1.92 7.36
C ASN A 28 -4.98 -2.73 6.22
N PHE A 29 -3.69 -2.55 6.03
CA PHE A 29 -2.95 -3.26 4.99
C PHE A 29 -3.00 -4.78 5.18
N LEU A 30 -2.78 -5.25 6.41
CA LEU A 30 -2.83 -6.68 6.72
C LEU A 30 -4.23 -7.27 6.52
N ASN A 31 -5.29 -6.51 6.79
CA ASN A 31 -6.65 -6.96 6.51
C ASN A 31 -6.86 -7.22 5.03
N TYR A 32 -6.39 -6.31 4.16
CA TYR A 32 -6.46 -6.51 2.71
C TYR A 32 -5.61 -7.69 2.26
N VAL A 33 -4.41 -7.84 2.81
CA VAL A 33 -3.53 -8.99 2.50
C VAL A 33 -4.21 -10.30 2.84
N ASN A 34 -4.77 -10.40 4.05
CA ASN A 34 -5.41 -11.63 4.53
C ASN A 34 -6.67 -11.99 3.76
N GLU A 35 -7.34 -11.02 3.17
CA GLU A 35 -8.51 -11.25 2.32
C GLU A 35 -8.16 -11.61 0.88
N GLY A 36 -6.88 -11.57 0.51
CA GLY A 36 -6.45 -11.80 -0.86
C GLY A 36 -6.77 -10.65 -1.81
N PHE A 37 -7.03 -9.46 -1.27
CA PHE A 37 -7.44 -8.30 -2.08
C PHE A 37 -6.41 -7.92 -3.15
N TYR A 38 -5.12 -7.99 -2.81
CA TYR A 38 -4.06 -7.59 -3.73
C TYR A 38 -3.72 -8.63 -4.79
N ASP A 39 -4.23 -9.86 -4.65
CA ASP A 39 -3.98 -10.90 -5.63
C ASP A 39 -4.59 -10.52 -6.98
N GLY A 40 -3.81 -10.61 -8.04
CA GLY A 40 -4.25 -10.23 -9.39
C GLY A 40 -4.25 -8.73 -9.66
N THR A 41 -3.79 -7.92 -8.73
CA THR A 41 -3.64 -6.48 -8.94
C THR A 41 -2.32 -6.15 -9.63
N ILE A 42 -2.22 -4.94 -10.18
CA ILE A 42 -1.06 -4.49 -10.93
C ILE A 42 -0.45 -3.22 -10.33
N PHE A 43 0.80 -2.95 -10.68
CA PHE A 43 1.39 -1.63 -10.50
C PHE A 43 0.98 -0.78 -11.69
N HIS A 44 -0.09 -0.02 -11.52
CA HIS A 44 -0.71 0.74 -12.60
C HIS A 44 -0.05 2.09 -12.89
N ARG A 45 0.85 2.53 -12.02
CA ARG A 45 1.55 3.80 -12.16
C ARG A 45 3.02 3.61 -11.80
N VAL A 46 3.89 3.82 -12.77
CA VAL A 46 5.34 3.67 -12.59
C VAL A 46 6.01 4.94 -13.08
N ILE A 47 6.72 5.62 -12.18
CA ILE A 47 7.47 6.85 -12.52
C ILE A 47 8.94 6.58 -12.24
N LYS A 48 9.74 6.57 -13.31
CA LYS A 48 11.18 6.31 -13.23
C LYS A 48 11.86 7.27 -12.26
N ASN A 49 12.72 6.73 -11.41
CA ASN A 49 13.49 7.45 -10.39
C ASN A 49 12.62 8.11 -9.31
N PHE A 50 11.36 7.73 -9.21
CA PHE A 50 10.47 8.29 -8.19
C PHE A 50 9.73 7.19 -7.42
N MET A 51 8.75 6.51 -8.05
CA MET A 51 7.93 5.53 -7.34
C MET A 51 7.21 4.57 -8.27
N ILE A 52 6.71 3.49 -7.70
CA ILE A 52 5.68 2.65 -8.32
C ILE A 52 4.47 2.62 -7.40
N GLN A 53 3.28 2.59 -7.97
CA GLN A 53 2.02 2.56 -7.24
C GLN A 53 1.16 1.42 -7.74
N GLY A 54 0.57 0.67 -6.83
CA GLY A 54 -0.26 -0.46 -7.19
C GLY A 54 -1.19 -0.90 -6.08
N GLY A 55 -1.92 -1.96 -6.36
CA GLY A 55 -2.79 -2.62 -5.40
C GLY A 55 -4.27 -2.29 -5.54
N GLY A 56 -4.65 -1.30 -6.34
CA GLY A 56 -6.04 -0.88 -6.49
C GLY A 56 -6.71 -1.25 -7.82
N PHE A 57 -5.95 -1.71 -8.80
CA PHE A 57 -6.47 -1.97 -10.15
C PHE A 57 -6.19 -3.40 -10.59
N THR A 58 -7.12 -3.97 -11.33
CA THR A 58 -6.97 -5.28 -11.98
C THR A 58 -6.14 -5.16 -13.25
N GLN A 59 -5.83 -6.29 -13.89
CA GLN A 59 -5.12 -6.31 -15.17
C GLN A 59 -5.88 -5.60 -16.30
N GLU A 60 -7.20 -5.48 -16.17
CA GLU A 60 -8.06 -4.76 -17.12
C GLU A 60 -8.17 -3.27 -16.77
N PHE A 61 -7.38 -2.78 -15.84
CA PHE A 61 -7.41 -1.39 -15.35
C PHE A 61 -8.75 -1.00 -14.72
N GLN A 62 -9.45 -1.96 -14.12
CA GLN A 62 -10.65 -1.70 -13.35
C GLN A 62 -10.28 -1.52 -11.88
N GLN A 63 -10.77 -0.44 -11.28
CA GLN A 63 -10.55 -0.17 -9.87
C GLN A 63 -11.37 -1.12 -9.01
N LYS A 64 -10.71 -1.79 -8.07
CA LYS A 64 -11.39 -2.70 -7.15
C LYS A 64 -12.14 -1.90 -6.07
N PRO A 65 -13.33 -2.34 -5.64
CA PRO A 65 -14.02 -1.70 -4.53
C PRO A 65 -13.22 -1.87 -3.24
N THR A 66 -13.17 -0.81 -2.43
CA THR A 66 -12.40 -0.79 -1.20
C THR A 66 -13.31 -0.61 0.01
N LYS A 67 -12.74 -0.85 1.19
CA LYS A 67 -13.36 -0.52 2.48
C LYS A 67 -13.29 0.98 2.72
N SER A 68 -13.81 1.44 3.86
CA SER A 68 -13.75 2.84 4.25
C SER A 68 -12.31 3.32 4.38
N ALA A 69 -12.10 4.61 4.12
CA ALA A 69 -10.81 5.25 4.28
C ALA A 69 -10.36 5.26 5.75
N ILE A 70 -9.05 5.30 5.96
CA ILE A 70 -8.45 5.28 7.28
C ILE A 70 -7.84 6.62 7.64
N GLU A 71 -7.57 6.80 8.94
CA GLU A 71 -6.91 7.99 9.47
C GLU A 71 -5.48 8.08 8.94
N ASN A 72 -5.05 9.30 8.63
CA ASN A 72 -3.68 9.59 8.20
C ASN A 72 -2.75 9.57 9.39
N GLU A 73 -1.69 8.78 9.31
CA GLU A 73 -0.66 8.65 10.34
C GLU A 73 0.68 9.23 9.90
N ALA A 74 0.68 10.14 8.93
CA ALA A 74 1.90 10.68 8.31
C ALA A 74 2.76 11.53 9.25
N ASP A 75 2.21 11.97 10.38
CA ASP A 75 2.93 12.77 11.39
C ASP A 75 3.69 11.91 12.41
N ASN A 76 4.00 10.67 12.05
CA ASN A 76 4.63 9.68 12.95
C ASN A 76 6.16 9.72 12.99
N GLY A 77 6.78 10.66 12.28
CA GLY A 77 8.25 10.80 12.22
C GLY A 77 8.93 9.95 11.17
N LEU A 78 8.19 9.12 10.43
CA LEU A 78 8.74 8.36 9.31
C LEU A 78 8.74 9.22 8.04
N SER A 79 9.78 9.10 7.23
CA SER A 79 9.89 9.85 5.96
C SER A 79 9.95 8.92 4.77
N ASN A 80 9.57 9.43 3.60
CA ASN A 80 9.57 8.70 2.34
C ASN A 80 10.99 8.68 1.75
N LYS A 81 11.85 7.87 2.35
CA LYS A 81 13.20 7.62 1.83
C LYS A 81 13.14 6.55 0.74
N ARG A 82 14.25 6.38 0.01
CA ARG A 82 14.39 5.26 -0.91
C ARG A 82 14.11 3.94 -0.17
N GLY A 83 13.26 3.11 -0.74
CA GLY A 83 12.85 1.85 -0.13
C GLY A 83 11.67 1.96 0.82
N ALA A 84 11.15 3.15 1.07
CA ALA A 84 9.95 3.32 1.89
C ALA A 84 8.68 3.01 1.10
N VAL A 85 7.66 2.52 1.81
CA VAL A 85 6.33 2.27 1.26
C VAL A 85 5.35 3.16 2.01
N SER A 86 4.49 3.85 1.27
CA SER A 86 3.46 4.69 1.86
C SER A 86 2.13 4.49 1.16
N MET A 87 1.05 4.88 1.86
CA MET A 87 -0.29 4.77 1.32
C MET A 87 -0.57 5.88 0.32
N ALA A 88 -1.14 5.51 -0.82
CA ALA A 88 -1.69 6.47 -1.76
C ALA A 88 -2.97 7.08 -1.20
N ARG A 89 -3.18 8.36 -1.44
CA ARG A 89 -4.38 9.08 -1.02
C ARG A 89 -4.68 10.22 -1.98
N THR A 90 -5.87 10.78 -1.85
CA THR A 90 -6.24 12.02 -2.56
C THR A 90 -5.72 13.24 -1.78
N ASN A 91 -6.14 14.44 -2.19
CA ASN A 91 -5.82 15.67 -1.46
C ASN A 91 -6.47 15.72 -0.06
N ALA A 92 -7.53 14.95 0.16
CA ALA A 92 -8.10 14.81 1.50
C ALA A 92 -7.14 14.02 2.38
N PRO A 93 -6.75 14.53 3.58
CA PRO A 93 -5.70 13.89 4.39
C PRO A 93 -6.08 12.50 4.91
N HIS A 94 -7.36 12.21 5.11
CA HIS A 94 -7.85 10.92 5.62
C HIS A 94 -8.63 10.16 4.55
N SER A 95 -8.01 9.94 3.38
CA SER A 95 -8.67 9.32 2.22
C SER A 95 -8.04 8.01 1.74
N ALA A 96 -6.97 7.54 2.38
CA ALA A 96 -6.31 6.29 1.98
C ALA A 96 -7.22 5.09 2.25
N THR A 97 -7.20 4.10 1.34
CA THR A 97 -7.97 2.86 1.45
C THR A 97 -7.06 1.64 1.30
N ALA A 98 -6.99 1.05 0.12
CA ALA A 98 -6.16 -0.13 -0.15
C ALA A 98 -4.75 0.23 -0.56
#